data_de6012935b2b250e9fceed26ad5f3e91
#
_entry.id   de6012935b2b250e9fceed26ad5f3e91
#
_cell.length_a   1.000
_cell.length_b   1.000
_cell.length_c   1.000
_cell.angle_alpha   90.00
_cell.angle_beta   90.00
_cell.angle_gamma   90.00
#
_symmetry.space_group_name_H-M   'P 1'
#
loop_
_entity.id
_entity.type
_entity.pdbx_description
1 polymer ?
#
loop_
_entity_poly.entity_id
_entity_poly.type
_entity_poly.pdbx_seq_one_letter_code
_entity_poly.pdbx_strand_id
1 'polypeptide(L)'
;DQNYLTHNGFDFKALEKAFENNKKGKKIKGGSTISQQTAKNVFLWPGRSYIRKGFEAYFTVLIELIWGKERIMEVYLNSIEMGDGVYGAQEASRVWYRKDAANLTKREAAGIAAILPNPRKFRATNSSSYINRRKNAIERHMRYIGTIEY
;
A
#
# COMPACT_ATOMS: atom_id res chain seq x y z
N ASP A 1 -0.68 -3.94 -4.72
CA ASP A 1 -1.77 -4.93 -4.59
C ASP A 1 -2.74 -4.79 -5.76
N GLN A 2 -2.37 -5.36 -6.92
CA GLN A 2 -3.15 -5.24 -8.16
C GLN A 2 -4.46 -6.03 -8.11
N ASN A 3 -4.51 -7.07 -7.29
CA ASN A 3 -5.65 -7.97 -7.17
C ASN A 3 -6.53 -7.65 -5.96
N TYR A 4 -6.38 -6.44 -5.40
CA TYR A 4 -7.05 -6.05 -4.16
C TYR A 4 -8.55 -6.33 -4.16
N LEU A 5 -9.24 -6.02 -5.24
CA LEU A 5 -10.70 -6.18 -5.34
C LEU A 5 -11.16 -7.65 -5.48
N THR A 6 -10.25 -8.56 -5.83
CA THR A 6 -10.60 -9.94 -6.19
C THR A 6 -10.14 -11.00 -5.20
N HIS A 7 -9.17 -10.68 -4.32
CA HIS A 7 -8.74 -11.63 -3.30
C HIS A 7 -9.48 -11.43 -1.95
N ASN A 8 -9.51 -12.46 -1.14
CA ASN A 8 -10.13 -12.46 0.19
C ASN A 8 -9.09 -12.23 1.30
N GLY A 9 -8.37 -11.11 1.24
CA GLY A 9 -7.36 -10.72 2.22
C GLY A 9 -5.93 -11.20 1.90
N PHE A 10 -5.77 -12.28 1.16
CA PHE A 10 -4.48 -12.87 0.82
C PHE A 10 -4.33 -13.07 -0.69
N ASP A 11 -3.26 -12.55 -1.27
CA ASP A 11 -2.91 -12.80 -2.67
C ASP A 11 -1.87 -13.92 -2.75
N PHE A 12 -2.35 -15.17 -2.83
CA PHE A 12 -1.50 -16.36 -2.90
C PHE A 12 -0.62 -16.40 -4.15
N LYS A 13 -1.09 -15.87 -5.27
CA LYS A 13 -0.29 -15.79 -6.51
C LYS A 13 0.87 -14.82 -6.36
N ALA A 14 0.63 -13.67 -5.72
CA ALA A 14 1.70 -12.72 -5.42
C ALA A 14 2.70 -13.28 -4.39
N LEU A 15 2.24 -14.04 -3.39
CA LEU A 15 3.09 -14.74 -2.43
C LEU A 15 3.97 -15.79 -3.09
N GLU A 16 3.43 -16.65 -3.95
CA GLU A 16 4.17 -17.65 -4.69
C GLU A 16 5.26 -17.02 -5.56
N LYS A 17 4.91 -15.98 -6.32
CA LYS A 17 5.85 -15.23 -7.13
C LYS A 17 6.94 -14.53 -6.32
N ALA A 18 6.61 -14.00 -5.15
CA ALA A 18 7.59 -13.41 -4.23
C ALA A 18 8.55 -14.47 -3.69
N PHE A 19 8.03 -15.64 -3.34
CA PHE A 19 8.83 -16.78 -2.85
C PHE A 19 9.80 -17.32 -3.92
N GLU A 20 9.34 -17.49 -5.16
CA GLU A 20 10.20 -17.90 -6.27
C GLU A 20 11.30 -16.88 -6.57
N ASN A 21 11.00 -15.59 -6.54
CA ASN A 21 11.97 -14.53 -6.74
C ASN A 21 13.01 -14.49 -5.60
N ASN A 22 12.60 -14.75 -4.37
CA ASN A 22 13.51 -14.83 -3.22
C ASN A 22 14.45 -16.03 -3.32
N LYS A 23 13.97 -17.19 -3.77
CA LYS A 23 14.81 -18.36 -4.05
C LYS A 23 15.86 -18.11 -5.13
N LYS A 24 15.56 -17.29 -6.12
CA LYS A 24 16.47 -16.92 -7.22
C LYS A 24 17.45 -15.79 -6.85
N GLY A 25 17.56 -15.42 -5.57
CA GLY A 25 18.46 -14.35 -5.10
C GLY A 25 18.10 -12.95 -5.61
N LYS A 26 16.89 -12.77 -6.16
CA LYS A 26 16.39 -11.46 -6.56
C LYS A 26 15.93 -10.67 -5.32
N LYS A 27 15.93 -9.35 -5.44
CA LYS A 27 15.52 -8.44 -4.37
C LYS A 27 14.17 -8.88 -3.76
N ILE A 28 14.15 -9.05 -2.44
CA ILE A 28 12.96 -9.46 -1.68
C ILE A 28 11.81 -8.48 -1.96
N LYS A 29 10.72 -8.98 -2.53
CA LYS A 29 9.48 -8.23 -2.68
C LYS A 29 8.53 -8.63 -1.58
N GLY A 30 7.88 -7.66 -0.96
CA GLY A 30 6.83 -7.91 0.02
C GLY A 30 5.60 -8.54 -0.66
N GLY A 31 5.05 -9.57 -0.04
CA GLY A 31 3.82 -10.24 -0.50
C GLY A 31 2.58 -9.88 0.33
N SER A 32 2.70 -8.91 1.26
CA SER A 32 1.57 -8.49 2.10
C SER A 32 0.59 -7.61 1.32
N THR A 33 -0.70 -7.94 1.43
CA THR A 33 -1.79 -7.21 0.79
C THR A 33 -2.15 -5.93 1.53
N ILE A 34 -2.98 -5.09 0.91
CA ILE A 34 -3.57 -3.90 1.55
C ILE A 34 -4.35 -4.31 2.81
N SER A 35 -5.14 -5.37 2.76
CA SER A 35 -5.90 -5.88 3.92
C SER A 35 -4.98 -6.30 5.07
N GLN A 36 -3.91 -7.03 4.78
CA GLN A 36 -2.91 -7.42 5.79
C GLN A 36 -2.19 -6.20 6.40
N GLN A 37 -1.84 -5.22 5.59
CA GLN A 37 -1.22 -3.98 6.06
C GLN A 37 -2.17 -3.16 6.92
N THR A 38 -3.45 -3.08 6.56
CA THR A 38 -4.49 -2.41 7.34
C THR A 38 -4.67 -3.10 8.69
N ALA A 39 -4.83 -4.41 8.71
CA ALA A 39 -4.94 -5.20 9.94
C ALA A 39 -3.75 -4.97 10.88
N LYS A 40 -2.54 -5.00 10.34
CA LYS A 40 -1.32 -4.75 11.09
C LYS A 40 -1.29 -3.34 11.69
N ASN A 41 -1.57 -2.32 10.90
CA ASN A 41 -1.45 -0.93 11.33
C ASN A 41 -2.52 -0.51 12.33
N VAL A 42 -3.71 -1.08 12.26
CA VAL A 42 -4.84 -0.71 13.12
C VAL A 42 -4.84 -1.49 14.44
N PHE A 43 -4.54 -2.78 14.41
CA PHE A 43 -4.77 -3.67 15.57
C PHE A 43 -3.50 -4.16 16.25
N LEU A 44 -2.32 -4.03 15.65
CA LEU A 44 -1.11 -4.66 16.14
C LEU A 44 -0.03 -3.66 16.55
N TRP A 45 0.86 -4.16 17.39
CA TRP A 45 2.03 -3.42 17.89
C TRP A 45 3.18 -3.39 16.86
N PRO A 46 4.13 -2.44 16.97
CA PRO A 46 5.34 -2.41 16.17
C PRO A 46 6.24 -3.62 16.44
N GLY A 47 7.04 -4.00 15.45
CA GLY A 47 8.01 -5.09 15.58
C GLY A 47 7.74 -6.22 14.60
N ARG A 48 8.59 -7.26 14.68
CA ARG A 48 8.48 -8.46 13.86
C ARG A 48 8.51 -9.70 14.75
N SER A 49 7.49 -10.54 14.64
CA SER A 49 7.44 -11.85 15.26
C SER A 49 6.47 -12.75 14.51
N TYR A 50 6.65 -14.07 14.62
CA TYR A 50 5.72 -15.03 14.05
C TYR A 50 4.34 -14.96 14.71
N ILE A 51 4.29 -14.68 16.03
CA ILE A 51 3.05 -14.51 16.78
C ILE A 51 2.27 -13.32 16.23
N ARG A 52 2.95 -12.18 16.05
CA ARG A 52 2.33 -10.99 15.45
C ARG A 52 1.84 -11.26 14.03
N LYS A 53 2.58 -12.02 13.22
CA LYS A 53 2.15 -12.42 11.87
C LYS A 53 0.90 -13.29 11.90
N GLY A 54 0.76 -14.16 12.89
CA GLY A 54 -0.45 -14.94 13.12
C GLY A 54 -1.66 -14.07 13.46
N PHE A 55 -1.51 -13.08 14.35
CA PHE A 55 -2.55 -12.10 14.65
C PHE A 55 -2.90 -11.24 13.44
N GLU A 56 -1.92 -10.83 12.63
CA GLU A 56 -2.15 -10.11 11.38
C GLU A 56 -3.07 -10.91 10.45
N ALA A 57 -2.80 -12.20 10.26
CA ALA A 57 -3.64 -13.07 9.45
C ALA A 57 -5.06 -13.20 10.02
N TYR A 58 -5.21 -13.36 11.32
CA TYR A 58 -6.49 -13.42 12.01
C TYR A 58 -7.32 -12.14 11.79
N PHE A 59 -6.75 -10.98 12.06
CA PHE A 59 -7.44 -9.71 11.85
C PHE A 59 -7.72 -9.41 10.38
N THR A 60 -6.86 -9.86 9.47
CA THR A 60 -7.12 -9.76 8.02
C THR A 60 -8.40 -10.47 7.63
N VAL A 61 -8.61 -11.69 8.10
CA VAL A 61 -9.84 -12.44 7.86
C VAL A 61 -11.05 -11.70 8.44
N LEU A 62 -10.94 -11.19 9.66
CA LEU A 62 -12.03 -10.46 10.32
C LEU A 62 -12.43 -9.19 9.55
N ILE A 63 -11.48 -8.36 9.15
CA ILE A 63 -11.80 -7.11 8.43
C ILE A 63 -12.37 -7.39 7.03
N GLU A 64 -11.91 -8.42 6.35
CA GLU A 64 -12.49 -8.83 5.05
C GLU A 64 -13.95 -9.30 5.20
N LEU A 65 -14.28 -10.02 6.27
CA LEU A 65 -15.65 -10.49 6.54
C LEU A 65 -16.58 -9.37 7.00
N ILE A 66 -16.08 -8.43 7.82
CA ILE A 66 -16.90 -7.46 8.54
C ILE A 66 -16.95 -6.12 7.81
N TRP A 67 -15.82 -5.63 7.31
CA TRP A 67 -15.72 -4.29 6.72
C TRP A 67 -15.97 -4.25 5.22
N GLY A 68 -15.53 -5.27 4.49
CA GLY A 68 -15.49 -5.26 3.03
C GLY A 68 -14.39 -4.36 2.43
N LYS A 69 -14.24 -4.42 1.12
CA LYS A 69 -13.13 -3.78 0.39
C LYS A 69 -13.10 -2.26 0.48
N GLU A 70 -14.24 -1.62 0.36
CA GLU A 70 -14.33 -0.16 0.41
C GLU A 70 -13.87 0.38 1.77
N ARG A 71 -14.38 -0.20 2.87
CA ARG A 71 -14.02 0.22 4.23
C ARG A 71 -12.55 -0.08 4.55
N ILE A 72 -12.03 -1.22 4.11
CA ILE A 72 -10.61 -1.55 4.28
C ILE A 72 -9.73 -0.51 3.57
N MET A 73 -10.07 -0.14 2.33
CA MET A 73 -9.33 0.88 1.58
C MET A 73 -9.41 2.25 2.25
N GLU A 74 -10.57 2.65 2.72
CA GLU A 74 -10.76 3.90 3.47
C GLU A 74 -9.84 3.95 4.69
N VAL A 75 -9.84 2.91 5.52
CA VAL A 75 -9.00 2.83 6.72
C VAL A 75 -7.52 2.78 6.34
N TYR A 76 -7.15 2.03 5.31
CA TYR A 76 -5.79 1.98 4.78
C TYR A 76 -5.28 3.38 4.41
N LEU A 77 -6.03 4.10 3.59
CA LEU A 77 -5.66 5.44 3.11
C LEU A 77 -5.59 6.49 4.24
N ASN A 78 -6.27 6.25 5.35
CA ASN A 78 -6.24 7.16 6.51
C ASN A 78 -5.21 6.78 7.58
N SER A 79 -4.63 5.58 7.53
CA SER A 79 -3.80 5.07 8.62
C SER A 79 -2.36 4.76 8.27
N ILE A 80 -2.02 4.47 7.01
CA ILE A 80 -0.65 4.06 6.68
C ILE A 80 0.32 5.22 6.62
N GLU A 81 1.59 4.90 6.86
CA GLU A 81 2.68 5.85 6.74
C GLU A 81 2.98 6.15 5.26
N MET A 82 2.92 7.42 4.88
CA MET A 82 3.12 7.94 3.52
C MET A 82 4.22 9.00 3.44
N GLY A 83 5.12 8.98 4.38
CA GLY A 83 6.29 9.83 4.57
C GLY A 83 6.89 9.53 5.93
N ASP A 84 8.05 10.05 6.27
CA ASP A 84 8.64 9.85 7.60
C ASP A 84 7.78 10.57 8.65
N GLY A 85 7.08 9.80 9.48
CA GLY A 85 6.12 10.31 10.46
C GLY A 85 4.85 10.93 9.87
N VAL A 86 4.57 10.71 8.59
CA VAL A 86 3.39 11.24 7.88
C VAL A 86 2.39 10.12 7.67
N TYR A 87 1.23 10.20 8.28
CA TYR A 87 0.20 9.16 8.27
C TYR A 87 -1.07 9.65 7.57
N GLY A 88 -1.57 8.81 6.66
CA GLY A 88 -2.78 9.06 5.90
C GLY A 88 -2.61 9.95 4.68
N ALA A 89 -3.51 9.78 3.72
CA ALA A 89 -3.44 10.44 2.41
C ALA A 89 -3.63 11.96 2.49
N GLN A 90 -4.47 12.44 3.41
CA GLN A 90 -4.70 13.88 3.57
C GLN A 90 -3.45 14.59 4.07
N GLU A 91 -2.79 14.05 5.10
CA GLU A 91 -1.56 14.64 5.61
C GLU A 91 -0.41 14.51 4.62
N ALA A 92 -0.30 13.37 3.95
CA ALA A 92 0.69 13.17 2.89
C ALA A 92 0.52 14.19 1.75
N SER A 93 -0.72 14.47 1.35
CA SER A 93 -1.02 15.49 0.33
C SER A 93 -0.56 16.88 0.76
N ARG A 94 -0.80 17.24 2.00
CA ARG A 94 -0.37 18.53 2.56
C ARG A 94 1.15 18.65 2.65
N VAL A 95 1.80 17.61 3.16
CA VAL A 95 3.27 17.60 3.32
C VAL A 95 3.99 17.60 1.98
N TRP A 96 3.57 16.74 1.05
CA TRP A 96 4.27 16.59 -0.24
C TRP A 96 3.88 17.64 -1.28
N TYR A 97 2.61 18.06 -1.32
CA TYR A 97 2.07 18.88 -2.41
C TYR A 97 1.37 20.17 -1.96
N ARG A 98 1.26 20.41 -0.65
CA ARG A 98 0.65 21.62 -0.04
C ARG A 98 -0.80 21.86 -0.48
N LYS A 99 -1.57 20.79 -0.63
CA LYS A 99 -2.99 20.81 -1.02
C LYS A 99 -3.77 19.70 -0.34
N ASP A 100 -5.08 19.78 -0.38
CA ASP A 100 -5.95 18.71 0.09
C ASP A 100 -5.90 17.47 -0.82
N ALA A 101 -6.08 16.28 -0.25
CA ALA A 101 -6.01 15.02 -1.00
C ALA A 101 -7.00 14.95 -2.17
N ALA A 102 -8.19 15.54 -2.00
CA ALA A 102 -9.20 15.64 -3.05
C ALA A 102 -8.74 16.41 -4.31
N ASN A 103 -7.73 17.27 -4.17
CA ASN A 103 -7.19 18.10 -5.25
C ASN A 103 -5.90 17.54 -5.87
N LEU A 104 -5.49 16.33 -5.49
CA LEU A 104 -4.34 15.66 -6.07
C LEU A 104 -4.59 15.35 -7.55
N THR A 105 -3.61 15.68 -8.38
CA THR A 105 -3.55 15.16 -9.74
C THR A 105 -3.21 13.67 -9.74
N LYS A 106 -3.51 12.95 -10.83
CA LYS A 106 -3.12 11.54 -10.99
C LYS A 106 -1.61 11.33 -10.79
N ARG A 107 -0.80 12.28 -11.27
CA ARG A 107 0.65 12.25 -11.11
C ARG A 107 1.09 12.40 -9.66
N GLU A 108 0.47 13.28 -8.91
CA GLU A 108 0.75 13.50 -7.49
C GLU A 108 0.32 12.29 -6.64
N ALA A 109 -0.87 11.76 -6.89
CA ALA A 109 -1.32 10.52 -6.25
C ALA A 109 -0.39 9.33 -6.55
N ALA A 110 0.06 9.19 -7.80
CA ALA A 110 1.06 8.20 -8.18
C ALA A 110 2.41 8.43 -7.46
N GLY A 111 2.76 9.67 -7.16
CA GLY A 111 3.95 10.02 -6.38
C GLY A 111 3.88 9.49 -4.95
N ILE A 112 2.76 9.68 -4.26
CA ILE A 112 2.54 9.14 -2.92
C ILE A 112 2.54 7.60 -2.97
N ALA A 113 1.83 7.00 -3.92
CA ALA A 113 1.80 5.54 -4.07
C ALA A 113 3.19 4.93 -4.35
N ALA A 114 4.03 5.63 -5.10
CA ALA A 114 5.37 5.17 -5.45
C ALA A 114 6.32 5.04 -4.25
N ILE A 115 6.12 5.83 -3.21
CA ILE A 115 6.99 5.82 -2.01
C ILE A 115 6.55 4.85 -0.93
N LEU A 116 5.33 4.27 -1.02
CA LEU A 116 4.77 3.38 0.00
C LEU A 116 5.66 2.17 0.37
N PRO A 117 6.47 1.57 -0.51
CA PRO A 117 7.37 0.49 -0.12
C PRO A 117 8.43 0.89 0.92
N ASN A 118 8.82 2.16 0.98
CA ASN A 118 9.70 2.69 2.02
C ASN A 118 9.46 4.21 2.18
N PRO A 119 8.37 4.61 2.86
CA PRO A 119 7.95 6.01 2.93
C PRO A 119 8.90 6.90 3.73
N ARG A 120 9.72 6.32 4.61
CA ARG A 120 10.73 7.05 5.38
C ARG A 120 11.95 7.42 4.55
N LYS A 121 12.25 6.66 3.51
CA LYS A 121 13.44 6.85 2.67
C LYS A 121 13.12 7.55 1.34
N PHE A 122 12.02 7.17 0.70
CA PHE A 122 11.66 7.69 -0.60
C PHE A 122 10.94 9.03 -0.50
N ARG A 123 11.07 9.85 -1.54
CA ARG A 123 10.44 11.17 -1.62
C ARG A 123 9.46 11.22 -2.79
N ALA A 124 8.25 11.73 -2.52
CA ALA A 124 7.23 11.93 -3.55
C ALA A 124 7.51 13.16 -4.42
N THR A 125 8.19 14.17 -3.86
CA THR A 125 8.71 15.34 -4.56
C THR A 125 10.22 15.32 -4.59
N ASN A 126 10.85 16.01 -5.56
CA ASN A 126 12.29 15.91 -5.81
C ASN A 126 12.77 14.45 -5.85
N SER A 127 12.04 13.66 -6.61
CA SER A 127 12.12 12.21 -6.61
C SER A 127 13.36 11.73 -7.37
N SER A 128 13.94 10.61 -6.90
CA SER A 128 14.98 9.89 -7.63
C SER A 128 14.48 9.35 -8.98
N SER A 129 15.40 9.01 -9.87
CA SER A 129 15.07 8.37 -11.15
C SER A 129 14.26 7.07 -10.98
N TYR A 130 14.54 6.31 -9.92
CA TYR A 130 13.77 5.12 -9.57
C TYR A 130 12.31 5.46 -9.26
N ILE A 131 12.06 6.44 -8.38
CA ILE A 131 10.70 6.86 -8.03
C ILE A 131 9.98 7.47 -9.24
N ASN A 132 10.67 8.24 -10.08
CA ASN A 132 10.06 8.78 -11.31
C ASN A 132 9.61 7.67 -12.28
N ARG A 133 10.41 6.61 -12.44
CA ARG A 133 9.99 5.43 -13.21
C ARG A 133 8.78 4.75 -12.60
N ARG A 134 8.74 4.63 -11.27
CA ARG A 134 7.60 4.07 -10.54
C ARG A 134 6.32 4.90 -10.75
N LYS A 135 6.41 6.24 -10.64
CA LYS A 135 5.28 7.15 -10.93
C LYS A 135 4.72 6.90 -12.34
N ASN A 136 5.60 6.82 -13.34
CA ASN A 136 5.19 6.58 -14.73
C ASN A 136 4.45 5.23 -14.90
N ALA A 137 4.96 4.19 -14.24
CA ALA A 137 4.32 2.87 -14.27
C ALA A 137 2.95 2.90 -13.58
N ILE A 138 2.82 3.56 -12.42
CA ILE A 138 1.56 3.67 -11.69
C ILE A 138 0.53 4.47 -12.50
N GLU A 139 0.91 5.61 -13.09
CA GLU A 139 0.00 6.38 -13.94
C GLU A 139 -0.52 5.59 -15.15
N ARG A 140 0.33 4.75 -15.76
CA ARG A 140 -0.13 3.84 -16.82
C ARG A 140 -1.17 2.86 -16.29
N HIS A 141 -0.90 2.22 -15.15
CA HIS A 141 -1.86 1.29 -14.52
C HIS A 141 -3.18 1.98 -14.16
N MET A 142 -3.15 3.20 -13.64
CA MET A 142 -4.38 3.97 -13.35
C MET A 142 -5.26 4.16 -14.57
N ARG A 143 -4.67 4.32 -15.77
CA ARG A 143 -5.43 4.43 -17.02
C ARG A 143 -6.11 3.12 -17.41
N TYR A 144 -5.48 1.96 -17.14
CA TYR A 144 -6.07 0.64 -17.44
C TYR A 144 -7.16 0.25 -16.45
N ILE A 145 -6.99 0.58 -15.18
CA ILE A 145 -7.97 0.23 -14.13
C ILE A 145 -9.22 1.11 -14.23
N GLY A 146 -9.06 2.38 -14.60
CA GLY A 146 -10.18 3.33 -14.64
C GLY A 146 -10.70 3.69 -13.25
N THR A 147 -12.02 3.92 -13.15
CA THR A 147 -12.69 4.17 -11.88
C THR A 147 -12.87 2.86 -11.13
N ILE A 148 -12.55 2.87 -9.83
CA ILE A 148 -12.73 1.70 -8.98
C ILE A 148 -14.18 1.68 -8.47
N GLU A 149 -14.84 0.55 -8.69
CA GLU A 149 -16.14 0.22 -8.11
C GLU A 149 -15.94 -0.91 -7.10
N TYR A 150 -16.49 -0.74 -5.89
CA TYR A 150 -16.37 -1.70 -4.78
C TYR A 150 -17.57 -2.63 -4.69
#